data_80adb2f63b417ebe907a2906b061b686
#
_entry.id   80adb2f63b417ebe907a2906b061b686
#
_cell.length_a   1.000
_cell.length_b   1.000
_cell.length_c   1.000
_cell.angle_alpha   90.00
_cell.angle_beta   90.00
_cell.angle_gamma   90.00
#
_symmetry.space_group_name_H-M   'P 1'
#
loop_
_entity.id
_entity.type
_entity.pdbx_description
1 polymer ?
#
loop_
_entity_poly.entity_id
_entity_poly.type
_entity_poly.pdbx_seq_one_letter_code
_entity_poly.pdbx_strand_id
1 'polypeptide(L)'
;LFSLNHCGFKVVKDGDDKNYNVINFEDIGNSNINYTIQRNLVRSQNNQNLVDLNISIETILNKNIKEKNISNRVTKYELIVMSKVKILVIDKNKEYEFTITDKGELKASNKINKLKYDENSILLRLANNISNQIDRKITSILNDI
;
A
#
# COMPACT_ATOMS: atom_id res chain seq x y z
N LEU A 1 18.09 40.71 -29.34
CA LEU A 1 17.04 40.39 -28.35
C LEU A 1 16.86 38.90 -28.29
N PHE A 2 17.56 38.25 -27.35
CA PHE A 2 17.40 36.79 -27.13
C PHE A 2 16.38 36.59 -26.04
N SER A 3 15.17 36.10 -26.38
CA SER A 3 14.19 35.60 -25.45
C SER A 3 14.57 34.20 -25.04
N LEU A 4 15.15 34.07 -23.86
CA LEU A 4 15.35 32.78 -23.20
C LEU A 4 13.99 32.24 -22.73
N ASN A 5 13.41 31.33 -23.50
CA ASN A 5 12.28 30.50 -23.05
C ASN A 5 12.77 29.61 -21.89
N HIS A 6 12.52 30.05 -20.68
CA HIS A 6 12.65 29.20 -19.49
C HIS A 6 11.56 28.12 -19.58
N CYS A 7 11.92 26.94 -20.08
CA CYS A 7 11.18 25.74 -19.78
C CYS A 7 11.28 25.49 -18.26
N GLY A 8 10.34 26.04 -17.51
CA GLY A 8 10.17 25.74 -16.11
C GLY A 8 9.77 24.27 -15.97
N PHE A 9 10.72 23.41 -15.68
CA PHE A 9 10.42 22.09 -15.13
C PHE A 9 9.75 22.32 -13.78
N LYS A 10 8.44 22.14 -13.73
CA LYS A 10 7.71 22.05 -12.49
C LYS A 10 8.15 20.73 -11.85
N VAL A 11 9.00 20.80 -10.84
CA VAL A 11 9.30 19.64 -10.01
C VAL A 11 7.98 19.27 -9.34
N VAL A 12 7.33 18.23 -9.85
CA VAL A 12 6.24 17.57 -9.15
C VAL A 12 6.91 16.94 -7.94
N LYS A 13 6.79 17.57 -6.78
CA LYS A 13 7.08 16.92 -5.51
C LYS A 13 6.11 15.76 -5.41
N ASP A 14 6.64 14.58 -5.66
CA ASP A 14 5.93 13.33 -5.43
C ASP A 14 5.60 13.28 -3.94
N GLY A 15 4.31 13.35 -3.65
CA GLY A 15 3.72 13.02 -2.38
C GLY A 15 3.86 14.10 -1.31
N ASP A 16 2.84 14.50 -0.81
CA ASP A 16 2.44 14.74 0.57
C ASP A 16 1.14 15.55 0.62
N ASP A 17 0.61 15.97 -0.51
CA ASP A 17 -0.68 16.67 -0.56
C ASP A 17 -1.82 15.65 -0.69
N LYS A 18 -2.06 14.89 0.40
CA LYS A 18 -3.28 14.10 0.53
C LYS A 18 -4.47 15.05 0.66
N ASN A 19 -5.52 14.77 -0.08
CA ASN A 19 -6.77 15.53 -0.04
C ASN A 19 -7.77 15.00 1.01
N TYR A 20 -7.30 14.17 1.95
CA TYR A 20 -8.12 13.56 3.01
C TYR A 20 -7.37 13.41 4.33
N ASN A 21 -8.14 13.36 5.43
CA ASN A 21 -7.69 12.99 6.76
C ASN A 21 -8.22 11.60 7.12
N VAL A 22 -7.41 10.76 7.74
CA VAL A 22 -7.87 9.50 8.34
C VAL A 22 -8.16 9.74 9.82
N ILE A 23 -9.43 9.76 10.19
CA ILE A 23 -9.87 10.00 11.57
C ILE A 23 -9.83 8.72 12.39
N ASN A 24 -10.25 7.60 11.80
CA ASN A 24 -10.17 6.29 12.42
C ASN A 24 -9.61 5.26 11.44
N PHE A 25 -8.74 4.40 11.95
CA PHE A 25 -8.15 3.29 11.18
C PHE A 25 -8.30 2.00 11.97
N GLU A 26 -9.05 1.06 11.43
CA GLU A 26 -9.25 -0.28 11.97
C GLU A 26 -8.61 -1.32 11.08
N ASP A 27 -7.97 -2.32 11.66
CA ASP A 27 -7.29 -3.35 10.89
C ASP A 27 -7.47 -4.76 11.46
N ILE A 28 -7.52 -5.73 10.53
CA ILE A 28 -7.58 -7.17 10.82
C ILE A 28 -6.56 -7.87 9.93
N GLY A 29 -5.91 -8.91 10.43
CA GLY A 29 -5.00 -9.76 9.69
C GLY A 29 -3.53 -9.51 10.00
N ASN A 30 -2.68 -9.44 8.96
CA ASN A 30 -1.23 -9.32 9.16
C ASN A 30 -0.82 -7.97 9.74
N SER A 31 -0.46 -7.95 11.02
CA SER A 31 -0.17 -6.71 11.77
C SER A 31 1.01 -5.90 11.22
N ASN A 32 2.06 -6.55 10.71
CA ASN A 32 3.24 -5.84 10.19
C ASN A 32 2.92 -5.13 8.87
N ILE A 33 2.16 -5.78 8.00
CA ILE A 33 1.69 -5.20 6.73
C ILE A 33 0.73 -4.07 7.04
N ASN A 34 -0.26 -4.29 7.91
CA ASN A 34 -1.26 -3.30 8.28
C ASN A 34 -0.64 -2.06 8.92
N TYR A 35 0.35 -2.23 9.81
CA TYR A 35 1.09 -1.13 10.40
C TYR A 35 1.78 -0.25 9.34
N THR A 36 2.41 -0.87 8.34
CA THR A 36 3.04 -0.13 7.25
C THR A 36 2.01 0.64 6.42
N ILE A 37 0.88 0.00 6.10
CA ILE A 37 -0.21 0.64 5.36
C ILE A 37 -0.78 1.81 6.16
N GLN A 38 -1.09 1.59 7.45
CA GLN A 38 -1.59 2.62 8.34
C GLN A 38 -0.64 3.82 8.38
N ARG A 39 0.64 3.58 8.64
CA ARG A 39 1.66 4.64 8.69
C ARG A 39 1.72 5.47 7.41
N ASN A 40 1.55 4.84 6.26
CA ASN A 40 1.58 5.52 4.97
C ASN A 40 0.29 6.30 4.67
N LEU A 41 -0.86 5.81 5.13
CA LEU A 41 -2.15 6.47 4.90
C LEU A 41 -2.46 7.56 5.94
N VAL A 42 -2.08 7.36 7.19
CA VAL A 42 -2.40 8.25 8.33
C VAL A 42 -1.40 9.40 8.49
N ARG A 43 -0.47 9.60 7.56
CA ARG A 43 0.43 10.74 7.61
C ARG A 43 -0.36 12.03 7.80
N SER A 44 -0.23 12.59 9.02
CA SER A 44 -0.98 13.74 9.47
C SER A 44 -0.64 14.99 8.64
N GLN A 45 -1.64 15.51 7.96
CA GLN A 45 -1.60 16.88 7.46
C GLN A 45 -2.64 17.69 8.25
N ASN A 46 -2.16 18.72 8.95
CA ASN A 46 -3.00 19.66 9.69
C ASN A 46 -3.72 20.65 8.75
N ASN A 47 -4.34 20.15 7.69
CA ASN A 47 -5.11 21.00 6.78
C ASN A 47 -6.60 20.88 7.09
N GLN A 48 -7.21 21.97 7.56
CA GLN A 48 -8.59 22.04 8.01
C GLN A 48 -9.65 21.86 6.89
N ASN A 49 -9.21 21.78 5.63
CA ASN A 49 -10.10 21.70 4.45
C ASN A 49 -10.08 20.32 3.78
N LEU A 50 -9.63 19.29 4.48
CA LEU A 50 -9.55 17.93 3.94
C LEU A 50 -10.82 17.15 4.25
N VAL A 51 -11.10 16.13 3.43
CA VAL A 51 -12.23 15.21 3.63
C VAL A 51 -11.88 14.21 4.71
N ASP A 52 -12.73 14.05 5.71
CA ASP A 52 -12.52 13.12 6.83
C ASP A 52 -13.01 11.72 6.47
N LEU A 53 -12.16 10.72 6.69
CA LEU A 53 -12.39 9.33 6.38
C LEU A 53 -12.21 8.43 7.60
N ASN A 54 -13.06 7.40 7.71
CA ASN A 54 -12.77 6.19 8.47
C ASN A 54 -12.35 5.09 7.50
N ILE A 55 -11.24 4.42 7.79
CA ILE A 55 -10.71 3.32 6.97
C ILE A 55 -10.70 2.05 7.80
N SER A 56 -11.21 0.97 7.22
CA SER A 56 -11.09 -0.39 7.74
C SER A 56 -10.39 -1.27 6.72
N ILE A 57 -9.41 -2.04 7.14
CA ILE A 57 -8.61 -2.90 6.28
C ILE A 57 -8.54 -4.32 6.83
N GLU A 58 -8.74 -5.29 5.94
CA GLU A 58 -8.50 -6.71 6.22
C GLU A 58 -7.42 -7.23 5.28
N THR A 59 -6.29 -7.70 5.85
CA THR A 59 -5.14 -8.14 5.07
C THR A 59 -4.84 -9.61 5.27
N ILE A 60 -4.76 -10.33 4.16
CA ILE A 60 -4.43 -11.75 4.08
C ILE A 60 -3.09 -11.91 3.37
N LEU A 61 -2.18 -12.66 3.99
CA LEU A 61 -0.91 -13.06 3.42
C LEU A 61 -0.93 -14.57 3.11
N ASN A 62 -0.69 -14.91 1.86
CA ASN A 62 -0.49 -16.29 1.41
C ASN A 62 0.95 -16.48 0.93
N LYS A 63 1.55 -17.59 1.34
CA LYS A 63 2.87 -18.04 0.90
C LYS A 63 2.76 -19.37 0.22
N ASN A 64 2.94 -19.40 -1.08
CA ASN A 64 2.78 -20.59 -1.91
C ASN A 64 4.13 -21.03 -2.49
N ILE A 65 4.28 -22.34 -2.72
CA ILE A 65 5.42 -22.86 -3.46
C ILE A 65 5.22 -22.49 -4.93
N LYS A 66 6.20 -21.79 -5.52
CA LYS A 66 6.15 -21.39 -6.93
C LYS A 66 6.97 -22.33 -7.81
N GLU A 67 8.13 -22.74 -7.35
CA GLU A 67 9.08 -23.52 -8.15
C GLU A 67 9.83 -24.54 -7.30
N LYS A 68 10.07 -25.71 -7.88
CA LYS A 68 10.92 -26.77 -7.33
C LYS A 68 11.96 -27.19 -8.36
N ASN A 69 13.12 -27.63 -7.88
CA ASN A 69 14.15 -28.23 -8.74
C ASN A 69 13.85 -29.72 -9.06
N ILE A 70 14.71 -30.32 -9.88
CA ILE A 70 14.62 -31.74 -10.27
C ILE A 70 14.69 -32.72 -9.08
N SER A 71 15.26 -32.29 -7.95
CA SER A 71 15.32 -33.07 -6.69
C SER A 71 14.11 -32.82 -5.79
N ASN A 72 13.06 -32.20 -6.31
CA ASN A 72 11.82 -31.87 -5.60
C ASN A 72 12.02 -30.89 -4.41
N ARG A 73 13.11 -30.14 -4.38
CA ARG A 73 13.36 -29.10 -3.39
C ARG A 73 12.80 -27.77 -3.87
N VAL A 74 12.15 -27.06 -2.96
CA VAL A 74 11.61 -25.71 -3.24
C VAL A 74 12.75 -24.75 -3.56
N THR A 75 12.65 -24.03 -4.68
CA THR A 75 13.60 -23.00 -5.12
C THR A 75 13.02 -21.59 -5.03
N LYS A 76 11.68 -21.47 -5.16
CA LYS A 76 10.97 -20.18 -5.02
C LYS A 76 9.63 -20.34 -4.33
N TYR A 77 9.28 -19.32 -3.56
CA TYR A 77 7.94 -19.08 -3.04
C TYR A 77 7.32 -17.86 -3.72
N GLU A 78 6.00 -17.82 -3.78
CA GLU A 78 5.22 -16.65 -4.12
C GLU A 78 4.53 -16.14 -2.86
N LEU A 79 4.75 -14.87 -2.54
CA LEU A 79 4.05 -14.16 -1.47
C LEU A 79 2.93 -13.34 -2.12
N ILE A 80 1.70 -13.55 -1.69
CA ILE A 80 0.52 -12.83 -2.17
C ILE A 80 -0.08 -12.10 -0.98
N VAL A 81 -0.19 -10.78 -1.09
CA VAL A 81 -0.86 -9.94 -0.10
C VAL A 81 -2.14 -9.40 -0.73
N MET A 82 -3.26 -9.68 -0.08
CA MET A 82 -4.57 -9.17 -0.47
C MET A 82 -5.11 -8.31 0.65
N SER A 83 -5.48 -7.08 0.35
CA SER A 83 -6.06 -6.13 1.30
C SER A 83 -7.44 -5.70 0.83
N LYS A 84 -8.45 -6.04 1.61
CA LYS A 84 -9.82 -5.59 1.45
C LYS A 84 -9.99 -4.29 2.23
N VAL A 85 -10.38 -3.24 1.55
CA VAL A 85 -10.45 -1.88 2.10
C VAL A 85 -11.88 -1.38 2.08
N LYS A 86 -12.34 -0.88 3.23
CA LYS A 86 -13.60 -0.14 3.35
C LYS A 86 -13.31 1.29 3.76
N ILE A 87 -13.95 2.23 3.14
CA ILE A 87 -13.81 3.65 3.39
C ILE A 87 -15.18 4.24 3.65
N LEU A 88 -15.34 4.94 4.76
CA LEU A 88 -16.48 5.78 5.04
C LEU A 88 -16.08 7.24 4.88
N VAL A 89 -16.69 7.93 3.94
CA VAL A 89 -16.60 9.39 3.81
C VAL A 89 -17.60 10.01 4.79
N ILE A 90 -17.06 10.58 5.89
CA ILE A 90 -17.87 10.94 7.07
C ILE A 90 -18.93 11.99 6.72
N ASP A 91 -18.54 13.09 6.07
CA ASP A 91 -19.44 14.20 5.77
C ASP A 91 -20.59 13.82 4.83
N LYS A 92 -20.40 12.82 3.98
CA LYS A 92 -21.40 12.38 2.99
C LYS A 92 -22.09 11.09 3.41
N ASN A 93 -21.64 10.44 4.50
CA ASN A 93 -22.13 9.14 4.95
C ASN A 93 -22.15 8.09 3.83
N LYS A 94 -21.11 8.08 2.97
CA LYS A 94 -20.96 7.14 1.86
C LYS A 94 -19.85 6.15 2.14
N GLU A 95 -20.15 4.88 1.93
CA GLU A 95 -19.19 3.79 2.01
C GLU A 95 -18.72 3.33 0.64
N TYR A 96 -17.43 3.00 0.57
CA TYR A 96 -16.80 2.39 -0.60
C TYR A 96 -15.99 1.18 -0.16
N GLU A 97 -16.02 0.13 -0.96
CA GLU A 97 -15.26 -1.10 -0.71
C GLU A 97 -14.51 -1.49 -1.97
N PHE A 98 -13.25 -1.86 -1.81
CA PHE A 98 -12.42 -2.40 -2.90
C PHE A 98 -11.33 -3.30 -2.34
N THR A 99 -10.74 -4.11 -3.22
CA THR A 99 -9.65 -5.01 -2.87
C THR A 99 -8.41 -4.70 -3.70
N ILE A 100 -7.26 -4.62 -3.04
CA ILE A 100 -5.95 -4.49 -3.67
C ILE A 100 -5.18 -5.77 -3.42
N THR A 101 -4.55 -6.29 -4.47
CA THR A 101 -3.69 -7.48 -4.39
C THR A 101 -2.35 -7.17 -5.02
N ASP A 102 -1.28 -7.53 -4.33
CA ASP A 102 0.08 -7.47 -4.87
C ASP A 102 0.85 -8.75 -4.50
N LYS A 103 1.86 -9.08 -5.29
CA LYS A 103 2.63 -10.30 -5.11
C LYS A 103 4.12 -10.11 -5.34
N GLY A 104 4.90 -10.96 -4.72
CA GLY A 104 6.34 -10.98 -4.85
C GLY A 104 6.91 -12.39 -4.79
N GLU A 105 8.10 -12.56 -5.31
CA GLU A 105 8.84 -13.82 -5.30
C GLU A 105 9.91 -13.83 -4.22
N LEU A 106 9.97 -14.92 -3.47
CA LEU A 106 10.98 -15.18 -2.45
C LEU A 106 11.82 -16.38 -2.87
N LYS A 107 13.11 -16.19 -3.05
CA LYS A 107 14.05 -17.29 -3.29
C LYS A 107 14.24 -18.10 -2.03
N ALA A 108 14.15 -19.44 -2.14
CA ALA A 108 14.46 -20.32 -1.04
C ALA A 108 15.95 -20.19 -0.63
N SER A 109 16.22 -20.35 0.64
CA SER A 109 17.58 -20.32 1.19
C SER A 109 17.69 -21.33 2.32
N ASN A 110 18.83 -22.02 2.40
CA ASN A 110 19.18 -22.90 3.53
C ASN A 110 19.56 -22.09 4.80
N LYS A 111 19.80 -20.80 4.66
CA LYS A 111 20.11 -19.90 5.77
C LYS A 111 18.81 -19.25 6.27
N ILE A 112 18.34 -19.67 7.43
CA ILE A 112 17.05 -19.23 8.02
C ILE A 112 17.03 -17.70 8.20
N ASN A 113 18.10 -17.09 8.70
CA ASN A 113 18.16 -15.65 8.92
C ASN A 113 18.09 -14.85 7.60
N LYS A 114 18.75 -15.34 6.55
CA LYS A 114 18.69 -14.73 5.21
C LYS A 114 17.28 -14.82 4.64
N LEU A 115 16.65 -15.98 4.72
CA LEU A 115 15.30 -16.21 4.22
C LEU A 115 14.29 -15.27 4.90
N LYS A 116 14.38 -15.14 6.23
CA LYS A 116 13.53 -14.24 7.01
C LYS A 116 13.74 -12.77 6.65
N TYR A 117 14.99 -12.36 6.46
CA TYR A 117 15.32 -11.00 6.05
C TYR A 117 14.77 -10.68 4.66
N ASP A 118 14.97 -11.59 3.69
CA ASP A 118 14.48 -11.41 2.32
C ASP A 118 12.95 -11.38 2.29
N GLU A 119 12.28 -12.25 3.05
CA GLU A 119 10.82 -12.27 3.19
C GLU A 119 10.29 -10.95 3.75
N ASN A 120 10.86 -10.45 4.84
CA ASN A 120 10.44 -9.18 5.44
C ASN A 120 10.64 -7.99 4.49
N SER A 121 11.74 -7.99 3.72
CA SER A 121 12.02 -6.97 2.71
C SER A 121 10.97 -6.96 1.59
N ILE A 122 10.58 -8.14 1.13
CA ILE A 122 9.50 -8.28 0.12
C ILE A 122 8.17 -7.81 0.69
N LEU A 123 7.81 -8.23 1.91
CA LEU A 123 6.56 -7.84 2.54
C LEU A 123 6.46 -6.33 2.76
N LEU A 124 7.56 -5.68 3.14
CA LEU A 124 7.62 -4.22 3.27
C LEU A 124 7.38 -3.54 1.91
N ARG A 125 7.99 -4.03 0.85
CA ARG A 125 7.78 -3.52 -0.51
C ARG A 125 6.33 -3.69 -0.95
N LEU A 126 5.73 -4.87 -0.72
CA LEU A 126 4.33 -5.14 -1.05
C LEU A 126 3.38 -4.23 -0.26
N ALA A 127 3.63 -4.05 1.04
CA ALA A 127 2.83 -3.14 1.87
C ALA A 127 2.89 -1.68 1.39
N ASN A 128 4.06 -1.21 0.99
CA ASN A 128 4.22 0.13 0.41
C ASN A 128 3.48 0.27 -0.93
N ASN A 129 3.58 -0.72 -1.81
CA ASN A 129 2.87 -0.72 -3.10
C ASN A 129 1.35 -0.72 -2.89
N ILE A 130 0.85 -1.53 -1.96
CA ILE A 130 -0.58 -1.60 -1.61
C ILE A 130 -1.03 -0.25 -1.05
N SER A 131 -0.26 0.35 -0.14
CA SER A 131 -0.56 1.69 0.40
C SER A 131 -0.73 2.74 -0.71
N ASN A 132 0.20 2.75 -1.67
CA ASN A 132 0.15 3.69 -2.80
C ASN A 132 -1.08 3.45 -3.69
N GLN A 133 -1.47 2.19 -3.91
CA GLN A 133 -2.67 1.86 -4.68
C GLN A 133 -3.95 2.25 -3.94
N ILE A 134 -3.99 2.05 -2.62
CA ILE A 134 -5.11 2.50 -1.77
C ILE A 134 -5.23 4.03 -1.84
N ASP A 135 -4.14 4.75 -1.68
CA ASP A 135 -4.10 6.21 -1.73
C ASP A 135 -4.64 6.76 -3.06
N ARG A 136 -4.18 6.20 -4.18
CA ARG A 136 -4.68 6.55 -5.52
C ARG A 136 -6.17 6.26 -5.67
N LYS A 137 -6.65 5.14 -5.14
CA LYS A 137 -8.05 4.76 -5.19
C LYS A 137 -8.92 5.71 -4.37
N ILE A 138 -8.48 6.07 -3.16
CA ILE A 138 -9.15 7.08 -2.32
C ILE A 138 -9.23 8.41 -3.06
N THR A 139 -8.12 8.89 -3.60
CA THR A 139 -8.08 10.15 -4.35
C THR A 139 -9.05 10.15 -5.54
N SER A 140 -9.11 9.04 -6.28
CA SER A 140 -10.07 8.87 -7.38
C SER A 140 -11.52 8.93 -6.89
N ILE A 141 -11.85 8.22 -5.81
CA ILE A 141 -13.19 8.23 -5.22
C ILE A 141 -13.58 9.65 -4.80
N LEU A 142 -12.68 10.38 -4.15
CA LEU A 142 -12.98 11.73 -3.67
C LEU A 142 -13.12 12.76 -4.80
N ASN A 143 -12.47 12.54 -5.94
CA ASN A 143 -12.63 13.41 -7.11
C ASN A 143 -13.96 13.20 -7.84
N ASP A 144 -14.61 12.03 -7.63
CA ASP A 144 -15.87 11.66 -8.29
C ASP A 144 -17.10 12.04 -7.47
N ILE A 145 -16.92 12.58 -6.29
CA ILE A 145 -18.00 13.00 -5.37
C ILE A 145 -17.96 14.49 -5.09
#